data_6254d4ba7fb3c6448386258499727423
#
_entry.id   6254d4ba7fb3c6448386258499727423
#
_cell.length_a   1.000
_cell.length_b   1.000
_cell.length_c   1.000
_cell.angle_alpha   90.00
_cell.angle_beta   90.00
_cell.angle_gamma   90.00
#
_symmetry.space_group_name_H-M   'P 1'
#
loop_
_entity.id
_entity.type
_entity.pdbx_description
1 polymer ?
#
loop_
_entity_poly.entity_id
_entity_poly.type
_entity_poly.pdbx_seq_one_letter_code
_entity_poly.pdbx_strand_id
1 'polypeptide(L)'
;NNKGDIKMHLNTNNTNKPTAAYLFATWGALAIGVFGYLIGLWNATMELNEKGYYLTVFLFALFAAVTLQKIVRDKEEGLPVTNVFVGMCWAALASSIALLVVGLINAELALSEKGFYAMAFILALFAVITVQKNTRDLTNESGVTDPTAFPNASQSIDTVLDAADILDQ
;
A
#
# COMPACT_ATOMS: atom_id res chain seq x y z
N ASN A 1 -15.03 -37.55 28.70
CA ASN A 1 -13.68 -37.49 28.20
C ASN A 1 -13.59 -36.46 27.04
N ASN A 2 -13.81 -35.19 27.37
CA ASN A 2 -13.92 -34.14 26.35
C ASN A 2 -13.16 -32.86 26.79
N LYS A 3 -11.97 -33.02 27.37
CA LYS A 3 -11.08 -31.90 27.76
C LYS A 3 -9.84 -31.72 26.86
N GLY A 4 -9.70 -32.58 25.85
CA GLY A 4 -8.54 -32.52 24.90
C GLY A 4 -8.75 -31.63 23.70
N ASP A 5 -9.97 -31.49 23.22
CA ASP A 5 -10.25 -30.84 21.91
C ASP A 5 -10.39 -29.31 21.98
N ILE A 6 -10.53 -28.72 23.17
CA ILE A 6 -10.70 -27.26 23.32
C ILE A 6 -9.36 -26.50 23.28
N LYS A 7 -8.23 -27.18 23.50
CA LYS A 7 -6.92 -26.52 23.51
C LYS A 7 -6.27 -26.38 22.14
N MET A 8 -6.83 -27.00 21.09
CA MET A 8 -6.22 -26.97 19.75
C MET A 8 -6.70 -25.81 18.87
N HIS A 9 -7.76 -25.10 19.28
CA HIS A 9 -8.33 -23.99 18.50
C HIS A 9 -7.89 -22.58 18.94
N LEU A 10 -7.03 -22.44 19.95
CA LEU A 10 -6.66 -21.15 20.51
C LEU A 10 -5.26 -20.65 20.15
N ASN A 11 -4.54 -21.29 19.21
CA ASN A 11 -3.18 -20.88 18.88
C ASN A 11 -2.95 -20.61 17.39
N THR A 12 -3.97 -20.15 16.65
CA THR A 12 -3.82 -19.66 15.27
C THR A 12 -3.89 -18.14 15.15
N ASN A 13 -3.69 -17.41 16.24
CA ASN A 13 -3.34 -15.99 16.15
C ASN A 13 -1.83 -15.87 15.94
N ASN A 14 -1.34 -16.49 14.87
CA ASN A 14 -0.06 -16.13 14.29
C ASN A 14 -0.29 -14.80 13.56
N THR A 15 -0.24 -13.73 14.33
CA THR A 15 -0.27 -12.37 13.83
C THR A 15 0.81 -12.22 12.76
N ASN A 16 0.41 -12.06 11.51
CA ASN A 16 1.30 -11.69 10.40
C ASN A 16 1.84 -10.26 10.58
N LYS A 17 2.24 -9.94 11.81
CA LYS A 17 2.75 -8.63 12.17
C LYS A 17 4.11 -8.42 11.50
N PRO A 18 4.25 -7.41 10.65
CA PRO A 18 5.55 -7.09 10.07
C PRO A 18 6.52 -6.72 11.19
N THR A 19 7.72 -7.31 11.17
CA THR A 19 8.75 -6.99 12.15
C THR A 19 9.19 -5.54 12.05
N ALA A 20 9.61 -4.92 13.15
CA ALA A 20 10.13 -3.55 13.15
C ALA A 20 11.28 -3.37 12.14
N ALA A 21 12.19 -4.36 12.04
CA ALA A 21 13.26 -4.34 11.06
C ALA A 21 12.74 -4.28 9.61
N TYR A 22 11.68 -5.02 9.29
CA TYR A 22 11.07 -5.00 7.97
C TYR A 22 10.40 -3.65 7.68
N LEU A 23 9.74 -3.05 8.68
CA LEU A 23 9.16 -1.71 8.55
C LEU A 23 10.23 -0.66 8.26
N PHE A 24 11.32 -0.64 9.04
CA PHE A 24 12.44 0.28 8.81
C PHE A 24 13.09 0.06 7.43
N ALA A 25 13.26 -1.18 7.00
CA ALA A 25 13.82 -1.50 5.69
C ALA A 25 12.94 -0.98 4.55
N THR A 26 11.63 -1.13 4.64
CA THR A 26 10.70 -0.66 3.59
C THR A 26 10.59 0.86 3.52
N TRP A 27 10.57 1.55 4.67
CA TRP A 27 10.63 3.01 4.70
C TRP A 27 11.98 3.55 4.22
N GLY A 28 13.07 2.87 4.59
CA GLY A 28 14.42 3.19 4.09
C GLY A 28 14.53 3.03 2.58
N ALA A 29 14.01 1.93 2.04
CA ALA A 29 13.98 1.70 0.60
C ALA A 29 13.16 2.76 -0.15
N LEU A 30 12.00 3.16 0.41
CA LEU A 30 11.19 4.24 -0.15
C LEU A 30 11.96 5.57 -0.16
N ALA A 31 12.56 5.92 0.96
CA ALA A 31 13.36 7.14 1.07
C ALA A 31 14.52 7.14 0.07
N ILE A 32 15.28 6.05 -0.01
CA ILE A 32 16.41 5.92 -0.96
C ILE A 32 15.91 6.02 -2.41
N GLY A 33 14.83 5.33 -2.77
CA GLY A 33 14.28 5.36 -4.12
C GLY A 33 13.79 6.76 -4.51
N VAL A 34 13.00 7.40 -3.65
CA VAL A 34 12.44 8.73 -3.92
C VAL A 34 13.53 9.80 -3.90
N PHE A 35 14.30 9.91 -2.83
CA PHE A 35 15.34 10.95 -2.73
C PHE A 35 16.47 10.71 -3.72
N GLY A 36 16.86 9.45 -3.95
CA GLY A 36 17.85 9.11 -4.98
C GLY A 36 17.40 9.59 -6.35
N TYR A 37 16.16 9.30 -6.74
CA TYR A 37 15.61 9.77 -8.01
C TYR A 37 15.57 11.31 -8.10
N LEU A 38 15.07 11.98 -7.06
CA LEU A 38 14.95 13.45 -7.05
C LEU A 38 16.32 14.15 -7.04
N ILE A 39 17.27 13.66 -6.25
CA ILE A 39 18.63 14.22 -6.21
C ILE A 39 19.33 13.99 -7.54
N GLY A 40 19.20 12.80 -8.13
CA GLY A 40 19.71 12.52 -9.46
C GLY A 40 19.14 13.47 -10.50
N LEU A 41 17.83 13.68 -10.50
CA LEU A 41 17.13 14.58 -11.41
C LEU A 41 17.56 16.05 -11.23
N TRP A 42 17.75 16.48 -9.98
CA TRP A 42 18.23 17.82 -9.67
C TRP A 42 19.63 18.08 -10.23
N ASN A 43 20.52 17.12 -10.08
CA ASN A 43 21.92 17.22 -10.51
C ASN A 43 22.13 16.91 -12.02
N ALA A 44 21.13 16.38 -12.71
CA ALA A 44 21.23 16.05 -14.12
C ALA A 44 21.46 17.30 -14.98
N THR A 45 22.23 17.16 -16.05
CA THR A 45 22.50 18.22 -17.03
C THR A 45 21.40 18.35 -18.09
N MET A 46 20.14 18.09 -17.69
CA MET A 46 18.95 18.19 -18.53
C MET A 46 18.35 19.59 -18.49
N GLU A 47 17.58 19.93 -19.52
CA GLU A 47 16.77 21.13 -19.52
C GLU A 47 15.61 21.04 -18.48
N LEU A 48 15.08 22.20 -18.08
CA LEU A 48 14.05 22.26 -17.05
C LEU A 48 12.75 21.53 -17.46
N ASN A 49 12.38 21.61 -18.74
CA ASN A 49 11.24 20.87 -19.30
C ASN A 49 11.43 19.36 -19.24
N GLU A 50 12.64 18.86 -19.51
CA GLU A 50 12.97 17.43 -19.36
C GLU A 50 12.90 16.99 -17.91
N LYS A 51 13.45 17.78 -16.99
CA LYS A 51 13.33 17.52 -15.54
C LYS A 51 11.86 17.47 -15.11
N GLY A 52 11.03 18.40 -15.61
CA GLY A 52 9.59 18.42 -15.38
C GLY A 52 8.90 17.17 -15.90
N TYR A 53 9.28 16.70 -17.08
CA TYR A 53 8.75 15.45 -17.64
C TYR A 53 9.06 14.25 -16.75
N TYR A 54 10.31 14.03 -16.38
CA TYR A 54 10.71 12.90 -15.53
C TYR A 54 10.10 12.96 -14.15
N LEU A 55 9.98 14.16 -13.57
CA LEU A 55 9.30 14.35 -12.28
C LEU A 55 7.82 13.99 -12.38
N THR A 56 7.12 14.45 -13.41
CA THR A 56 5.70 14.18 -13.61
C THR A 56 5.45 12.70 -13.84
N VAL A 57 6.25 12.04 -14.69
CA VAL A 57 6.15 10.59 -14.92
C VAL A 57 6.37 9.80 -13.63
N PHE A 58 7.34 10.21 -12.81
CA PHE A 58 7.63 9.57 -11.53
C PHE A 58 6.46 9.69 -10.55
N LEU A 59 5.94 10.90 -10.36
CA LEU A 59 4.78 11.13 -9.48
C LEU A 59 3.52 10.40 -9.98
N PHE A 60 3.30 10.39 -11.28
CA PHE A 60 2.19 9.66 -11.90
C PHE A 60 2.29 8.17 -11.66
N ALA A 61 3.49 7.59 -11.78
CA ALA A 61 3.73 6.17 -11.50
C ALA A 61 3.49 5.82 -10.03
N LEU A 62 3.98 6.64 -9.09
CA LEU A 62 3.75 6.44 -7.66
C LEU A 62 2.25 6.50 -7.33
N PHE A 63 1.54 7.49 -7.86
CA PHE A 63 0.10 7.61 -7.67
C PHE A 63 -0.67 6.42 -8.25
N ALA A 64 -0.32 6.00 -9.48
CA ALA A 64 -0.95 4.85 -10.13
C ALA A 64 -0.70 3.55 -9.33
N ALA A 65 0.50 3.33 -8.81
CA ALA A 65 0.86 2.17 -8.00
C ALA A 65 0.07 2.13 -6.69
N VAL A 66 -0.04 3.25 -5.98
CA VAL A 66 -0.81 3.37 -4.73
C VAL A 66 -2.30 3.12 -4.99
N THR A 67 -2.84 3.73 -6.05
CA THR A 67 -4.26 3.58 -6.42
C THR A 67 -4.58 2.15 -6.83
N LEU A 68 -3.71 1.51 -7.61
CA LEU A 68 -3.87 0.12 -8.02
C LEU A 68 -3.85 -0.82 -6.81
N GLN A 69 -2.92 -0.62 -5.88
CA GLN A 69 -2.84 -1.40 -4.65
C GLN A 69 -4.12 -1.28 -3.82
N LYS A 70 -4.68 -0.07 -3.70
CA LYS A 70 -5.96 0.14 -3.03
C LYS A 70 -7.09 -0.64 -3.69
N ILE A 71 -7.20 -0.57 -5.01
CA ILE A 71 -8.28 -1.20 -5.78
C ILE A 71 -8.22 -2.72 -5.69
N VAL A 72 -7.03 -3.30 -5.83
CA VAL A 72 -6.83 -4.76 -5.70
C VAL A 72 -7.33 -5.23 -4.35
N ARG A 73 -6.99 -4.50 -3.30
CA ARG A 73 -7.46 -4.78 -1.95
C ARG A 73 -8.97 -4.65 -1.80
N ASP A 74 -9.55 -3.52 -2.25
CA ASP A 74 -10.98 -3.28 -2.13
C ASP A 74 -11.78 -4.41 -2.81
N LYS A 75 -11.24 -4.94 -3.92
CA LYS A 75 -11.80 -6.12 -4.61
C LYS A 75 -11.66 -7.41 -3.78
N GLU A 76 -10.54 -7.62 -3.11
CA GLU A 76 -10.33 -8.78 -2.23
C GLU A 76 -11.25 -8.72 -1.00
N GLU A 77 -11.53 -7.54 -0.49
CA GLU A 77 -12.45 -7.30 0.63
C GLU A 77 -13.95 -7.36 0.21
N GLY A 78 -14.24 -7.66 -1.07
CA GLY A 78 -15.60 -7.77 -1.60
C GLY A 78 -16.32 -6.43 -1.79
N LEU A 79 -15.60 -5.32 -1.72
CA LEU A 79 -16.17 -4.00 -1.98
C LEU A 79 -16.50 -3.82 -3.48
N PRO A 80 -17.58 -3.10 -3.82
CA PRO A 80 -18.00 -2.92 -5.21
C PRO A 80 -17.00 -2.01 -5.95
N VAL A 81 -16.16 -2.61 -6.79
CA VAL A 81 -15.21 -1.90 -7.65
C VAL A 81 -15.57 -2.13 -9.11
N THR A 82 -15.70 -1.05 -9.87
CA THR A 82 -16.03 -1.13 -11.29
C THR A 82 -14.83 -1.63 -12.10
N ASN A 83 -15.04 -2.62 -12.97
CA ASN A 83 -13.98 -3.17 -13.82
C ASN A 83 -13.31 -2.10 -14.72
N VAL A 84 -14.07 -1.08 -15.16
CA VAL A 84 -13.52 0.06 -15.91
C VAL A 84 -12.48 0.81 -15.09
N PHE A 85 -12.74 1.06 -13.80
CA PHE A 85 -11.80 1.75 -12.92
C PHE A 85 -10.53 0.93 -12.69
N VAL A 86 -10.66 -0.38 -12.51
CA VAL A 86 -9.50 -1.30 -12.43
C VAL A 86 -8.66 -1.22 -13.70
N GLY A 87 -9.31 -1.26 -14.87
CA GLY A 87 -8.63 -1.15 -16.17
C GLY A 87 -7.90 0.18 -16.34
N MET A 88 -8.51 1.29 -15.93
CA MET A 88 -7.87 2.63 -15.96
C MET A 88 -6.61 2.69 -15.09
N CYS A 89 -6.63 2.09 -13.89
CA CYS A 89 -5.47 2.09 -13.00
C CYS A 89 -4.32 1.24 -13.55
N TRP A 90 -4.62 0.10 -14.15
CA TRP A 90 -3.62 -0.70 -14.86
C TRP A 90 -3.04 0.05 -16.06
N ALA A 91 -3.90 0.70 -16.85
CA ALA A 91 -3.47 1.52 -17.98
C ALA A 91 -2.60 2.71 -17.54
N ALA A 92 -2.94 3.36 -16.43
CA ALA A 92 -2.14 4.46 -15.87
C ALA A 92 -0.75 4.00 -15.45
N LEU A 93 -0.65 2.86 -14.75
CA LEU A 93 0.65 2.30 -14.34
C LEU A 93 1.48 1.87 -15.55
N ALA A 94 0.88 1.16 -16.50
CA ALA A 94 1.55 0.75 -17.73
C ALA A 94 2.04 1.95 -18.56
N SER A 95 1.20 2.98 -18.68
CA SER A 95 1.55 4.22 -19.38
C SER A 95 2.71 4.96 -18.72
N SER A 96 2.75 5.04 -17.40
CA SER A 96 3.84 5.70 -16.68
C SER A 96 5.18 4.98 -16.88
N ILE A 97 5.16 3.64 -16.85
CA ILE A 97 6.35 2.83 -17.13
C ILE A 97 6.80 3.01 -18.60
N ALA A 98 5.85 2.97 -19.54
CA ALA A 98 6.15 3.17 -20.97
C ALA A 98 6.74 4.55 -21.22
N LEU A 99 6.18 5.61 -20.61
CA LEU A 99 6.71 6.97 -20.71
C LEU A 99 8.13 7.08 -20.15
N LEU A 100 8.42 6.46 -19.01
CA LEU A 100 9.78 6.43 -18.48
C LEU A 100 10.74 5.75 -19.44
N VAL A 101 10.39 4.58 -19.96
CA VAL A 101 11.24 3.83 -20.90
C VAL A 101 11.51 4.64 -22.17
N VAL A 102 10.46 5.21 -22.77
CA VAL A 102 10.60 6.08 -23.97
C VAL A 102 11.47 7.30 -23.66
N GLY A 103 11.24 7.95 -22.50
CA GLY A 103 12.06 9.08 -22.07
C GLY A 103 13.54 8.70 -21.94
N LEU A 104 13.85 7.61 -21.23
CA LEU A 104 15.25 7.17 -21.01
C LEU A 104 15.93 6.72 -22.30
N ILE A 105 15.22 6.10 -23.25
CA ILE A 105 15.81 5.72 -24.55
C ILE A 105 16.22 6.96 -25.32
N ASN A 106 15.37 7.99 -25.34
CA ASN A 106 15.59 9.20 -26.11
C ASN A 106 16.45 10.27 -25.40
N ALA A 107 16.71 10.12 -24.10
CA ALA A 107 17.54 11.07 -23.36
C ALA A 107 18.99 11.00 -23.77
N GLU A 108 19.66 12.16 -23.82
CA GLU A 108 21.10 12.28 -24.02
C GLU A 108 21.87 12.07 -22.71
N LEU A 109 21.65 10.92 -22.08
CA LEU A 109 22.27 10.51 -20.82
C LEU A 109 23.24 9.35 -21.02
N ALA A 110 24.27 9.27 -20.18
CA ALA A 110 25.13 8.10 -20.12
C ALA A 110 24.31 6.84 -19.73
N LEU A 111 24.72 5.67 -20.21
CA LEU A 111 24.02 4.42 -19.92
C LEU A 111 23.91 4.14 -18.42
N SER A 112 24.93 4.51 -17.65
CA SER A 112 24.95 4.41 -16.18
C SER A 112 23.89 5.29 -15.53
N GLU A 113 23.67 6.51 -16.04
CA GLU A 113 22.62 7.41 -15.55
C GLU A 113 21.23 6.89 -15.88
N LYS A 114 21.03 6.38 -17.10
CA LYS A 114 19.76 5.72 -17.47
C LYS A 114 19.46 4.53 -16.56
N GLY A 115 20.46 3.71 -16.27
CA GLY A 115 20.35 2.60 -15.34
C GLY A 115 20.01 3.05 -13.91
N PHE A 116 20.64 4.12 -13.44
CA PHE A 116 20.35 4.71 -12.13
C PHE A 116 18.89 5.15 -12.00
N TYR A 117 18.36 5.91 -12.98
CA TYR A 117 16.96 6.35 -12.97
C TYR A 117 15.99 5.17 -13.01
N ALA A 118 16.26 4.17 -13.86
CA ALA A 118 15.42 2.97 -13.94
C ALA A 118 15.38 2.21 -12.60
N MET A 119 16.54 2.00 -11.97
CA MET A 119 16.64 1.30 -10.69
C MET A 119 15.99 2.08 -9.55
N ALA A 120 16.22 3.39 -9.47
CA ALA A 120 15.62 4.24 -8.43
C ALA A 120 14.09 4.29 -8.58
N PHE A 121 13.58 4.35 -9.81
CA PHE A 121 12.16 4.30 -10.11
C PHE A 121 11.52 2.97 -9.68
N ILE A 122 12.11 1.84 -10.05
CA ILE A 122 11.63 0.51 -9.68
C ILE A 122 11.65 0.33 -8.15
N LEU A 123 12.73 0.76 -7.50
CA LEU A 123 12.85 0.71 -6.06
C LEU A 123 11.77 1.52 -5.35
N ALA A 124 11.50 2.75 -5.83
CA ALA A 124 10.46 3.60 -5.27
C ALA A 124 9.06 3.00 -5.46
N LEU A 125 8.75 2.44 -6.65
CA LEU A 125 7.47 1.76 -6.91
C LEU A 125 7.27 0.56 -6.00
N PHE A 126 8.26 -0.31 -5.91
CA PHE A 126 8.18 -1.48 -5.03
C PHE A 126 8.03 -1.08 -3.57
N ALA A 127 8.81 -0.10 -3.12
CA ALA A 127 8.80 0.35 -1.74
C ALA A 127 7.48 1.02 -1.37
N VAL A 128 6.87 1.85 -2.23
CA VAL A 128 5.60 2.52 -1.94
C VAL A 128 4.45 1.52 -1.79
N ILE A 129 4.43 0.48 -2.63
CA ILE A 129 3.44 -0.61 -2.54
C ILE A 129 3.60 -1.36 -1.21
N THR A 130 4.85 -1.67 -0.85
CA THR A 130 5.16 -2.43 0.37
C THR A 130 4.87 -1.63 1.64
N VAL A 131 5.24 -0.33 1.67
CA VAL A 131 4.95 0.58 2.80
C VAL A 131 3.44 0.71 2.99
N GLN A 132 2.68 0.88 1.90
CA GLN A 132 1.23 1.00 1.99
C GLN A 132 0.58 -0.27 2.57
N LYS A 133 1.04 -1.45 2.17
CA LYS A 133 0.60 -2.72 2.75
C LYS A 133 0.90 -2.77 4.26
N ASN A 134 2.14 -2.49 4.64
CA ASN A 134 2.59 -2.56 6.04
C ASN A 134 1.84 -1.58 6.95
N THR A 135 1.63 -0.35 6.48
CA THR A 135 0.89 0.69 7.23
C THR A 135 -0.54 0.24 7.52
N ARG A 136 -1.19 -0.37 6.55
CA ARG A 136 -2.54 -0.91 6.71
C ARG A 136 -2.58 -2.06 7.72
N ASP A 137 -1.64 -2.99 7.63
CA ASP A 137 -1.60 -4.15 8.52
C ASP A 137 -1.47 -3.69 9.99
N LEU A 138 -0.70 -2.62 10.25
CA LEU A 138 -0.60 -1.99 11.56
C LEU A 138 -1.90 -1.29 12.00
N THR A 139 -2.60 -0.61 11.09
CA THR A 139 -3.84 0.12 11.39
C THR A 139 -4.98 -0.84 11.75
N ASN A 140 -5.08 -1.96 11.05
CA ASN A 140 -6.09 -2.99 11.33
C ASN A 140 -5.91 -3.60 12.72
N GLU A 141 -4.69 -3.80 13.20
CA GLU A 141 -4.42 -4.25 14.56
C GLU A 141 -4.80 -3.21 15.61
N SER A 142 -4.53 -1.93 15.37
CA SER A 142 -4.86 -0.84 16.29
C SER A 142 -6.38 -0.70 16.49
N GLY A 143 -7.17 -0.95 15.45
CA GLY A 143 -8.63 -0.90 15.51
C GLY A 143 -9.26 -2.05 16.32
N VAL A 144 -8.57 -3.18 16.45
CA VAL A 144 -9.04 -4.34 17.25
C VAL A 144 -8.78 -4.15 18.75
N THR A 145 -7.85 -3.26 19.11
CA THR A 145 -7.44 -3.03 20.52
C THR A 145 -7.98 -1.73 21.12
N ASP A 146 -8.90 -1.03 20.47
CA ASP A 146 -9.54 0.13 21.05
C ASP A 146 -10.68 -0.29 22.00
N PRO A 147 -10.46 -0.28 23.34
CA PRO A 147 -11.50 -0.58 24.30
C PRO A 147 -12.59 0.50 24.39
N THR A 148 -12.45 1.60 23.62
CA THR A 148 -13.43 2.68 23.50
C THR A 148 -14.26 2.58 22.23
N ALA A 149 -14.03 1.57 21.38
CA ALA A 149 -14.93 1.28 20.28
C ALA A 149 -16.31 0.99 20.88
N PHE A 150 -17.23 1.93 20.67
CA PHE A 150 -18.62 1.76 21.11
C PHE A 150 -19.14 0.41 20.62
N PRO A 151 -19.70 -0.45 21.48
CA PRO A 151 -20.31 -1.70 21.05
C PRO A 151 -21.32 -1.37 19.96
N ASN A 152 -21.21 -2.09 18.83
CA ASN A 152 -22.13 -1.91 17.71
C ASN A 152 -23.56 -1.82 18.25
N ALA A 153 -24.34 -0.86 17.78
CA ALA A 153 -25.71 -0.60 18.26
C ALA A 153 -26.60 -1.86 18.25
N SER A 154 -26.29 -2.84 17.38
CA SER A 154 -26.91 -4.16 17.35
C SER A 154 -26.62 -4.99 18.62
N GLN A 155 -25.37 -5.00 19.13
CA GLN A 155 -25.04 -5.73 20.36
C GLN A 155 -25.68 -5.12 21.61
N SER A 156 -25.82 -3.80 21.65
CA SER A 156 -26.52 -3.13 22.75
C SER A 156 -28.02 -3.40 22.73
N ILE A 157 -28.62 -3.54 21.56
CA ILE A 157 -30.05 -3.87 21.41
C ILE A 157 -30.31 -5.31 21.85
N ASP A 158 -29.47 -6.26 21.43
CA ASP A 158 -29.59 -7.67 21.82
C ASP A 158 -29.44 -7.84 23.34
N THR A 159 -28.51 -7.14 23.98
CA THR A 159 -28.33 -7.17 25.43
C THR A 159 -29.51 -6.58 26.20
N VAL A 160 -30.14 -5.54 25.65
CA VAL A 160 -31.33 -4.92 26.27
C VAL A 160 -32.57 -5.79 26.08
N LEU A 161 -32.72 -6.48 24.97
CA LEU A 161 -33.81 -7.41 24.71
C LEU A 161 -33.72 -8.64 25.63
N ASP A 162 -32.52 -9.23 25.79
CA ASP A 162 -32.29 -10.34 26.72
C ASP A 162 -32.58 -9.94 28.19
N ALA A 163 -32.23 -8.71 28.58
CA ALA A 163 -32.51 -8.20 29.91
C ALA A 163 -34.02 -7.94 30.14
N ALA A 164 -34.76 -7.56 29.11
CA ALA A 164 -36.20 -7.36 29.17
C ALA A 164 -36.95 -8.69 29.30
N ASP A 165 -36.52 -9.75 28.61
CA ASP A 165 -37.12 -11.08 28.68
C ASP A 165 -36.93 -11.74 30.06
N ILE A 166 -35.89 -11.38 30.81
CA ILE A 166 -35.63 -11.87 32.17
C ILE A 166 -36.56 -11.19 33.21
N LEU A 167 -37.04 -9.99 32.92
CA LEU A 167 -37.91 -9.24 33.84
C LEU A 167 -39.40 -9.57 33.68
N ASP A 168 -39.78 -10.28 32.62
CA ASP A 168 -41.17 -10.70 32.34
C ASP A 168 -41.47 -12.16 32.82
N GLN A 169 -40.55 -12.82 33.53
CA GLN A 169 -40.72 -14.13 34.16
C GLN A 169 -40.86 -14.00 35.70
#